data_3a3fea6303b8868723263c1ea4af45da
#
_entry.id   3a3fea6303b8868723263c1ea4af45da
#
_cell.length_a   1.000
_cell.length_b   1.000
_cell.length_c   1.000
_cell.angle_alpha   90.00
_cell.angle_beta   90.00
_cell.angle_gamma   90.00
#
_symmetry.space_group_name_H-M   'P 1'
#
loop_
_entity.id
_entity.type
_entity.pdbx_description
1 polymer ?
#
loop_
_entity_poly.entity_id
_entity_poly.type
_entity_poly.pdbx_seq_one_letter_code
_entity_poly.pdbx_strand_id
1 'polypeptide(L)'
;MTFAIDGEDDVLDILRQLVLDLGGFPVKISPELRPLYHLSAFLACGGLVTLVSKASSLWESMGYNDSTGLQSLLPLIKKTIENIEAKGTYGSMTGPVNRGDIGTIAEHISAIRKQSPDTMDIYKSISKYATKLSSQNGGIDYNTSQQIIDLIENGSKITGES
;
A
#
# COMPACT_ATOMS: atom_id res chain seq x y z
N MET A 1 -14.93 9.40 -13.86
CA MET A 1 -13.66 8.79 -14.34
C MET A 1 -12.70 9.89 -14.74
N THR A 2 -11.38 9.75 -14.48
CA THR A 2 -10.35 10.70 -14.91
C THR A 2 -9.84 10.33 -16.30
N PHE A 3 -9.67 11.33 -17.16
CA PHE A 3 -9.10 11.17 -18.50
C PHE A 3 -7.81 11.98 -18.61
N ALA A 4 -6.71 11.33 -18.95
CA ALA A 4 -5.47 12.01 -19.30
C ALA A 4 -5.61 12.56 -20.73
N ILE A 5 -5.43 13.87 -20.88
CA ILE A 5 -5.47 14.57 -22.17
C ILE A 5 -4.13 15.23 -22.44
N ASP A 6 -3.79 15.34 -23.73
CA ASP A 6 -2.58 16.02 -24.21
C ASP A 6 -2.76 16.44 -25.67
N GLY A 7 -2.10 17.52 -26.09
CA GLY A 7 -2.17 18.11 -27.42
C GLY A 7 -1.82 19.58 -27.40
N GLU A 8 -1.87 20.20 -28.59
CA GLU A 8 -1.78 21.63 -28.77
C GLU A 8 -3.00 22.32 -28.10
N ASP A 9 -2.88 23.61 -27.79
CA ASP A 9 -3.87 24.32 -26.94
C ASP A 9 -5.28 24.30 -27.52
N ASP A 10 -5.46 24.43 -28.83
CA ASP A 10 -6.74 24.34 -29.52
C ASP A 10 -7.37 22.93 -29.41
N VAL A 11 -6.55 21.89 -29.48
CA VAL A 11 -6.98 20.50 -29.31
C VAL A 11 -7.32 20.22 -27.84
N LEU A 12 -6.54 20.78 -26.91
CA LEU A 12 -6.80 20.60 -25.48
C LEU A 12 -8.16 21.12 -25.04
N ASP A 13 -8.60 22.26 -25.60
CA ASP A 13 -9.90 22.82 -25.26
C ASP A 13 -11.05 21.92 -25.76
N ILE A 14 -10.91 21.36 -26.96
CA ILE A 14 -11.87 20.38 -27.50
C ILE A 14 -11.89 19.11 -26.61
N LEU A 15 -10.72 18.59 -26.26
CA LEU A 15 -10.62 17.37 -25.42
C LEU A 15 -11.19 17.61 -24.01
N ARG A 16 -10.95 18.78 -23.41
CA ARG A 16 -11.54 19.13 -22.12
C ARG A 16 -13.07 19.11 -22.18
N GLN A 17 -13.64 19.78 -23.19
CA GLN A 17 -15.08 19.82 -23.35
C GLN A 17 -15.65 18.42 -23.56
N LEU A 18 -15.05 17.63 -24.43
CA LEU A 18 -15.47 16.26 -24.68
C LEU A 18 -15.47 15.40 -23.40
N VAL A 19 -14.43 15.51 -22.59
CA VAL A 19 -14.33 14.76 -21.30
C VAL A 19 -15.42 15.22 -20.33
N LEU A 20 -15.69 16.51 -20.25
CA LEU A 20 -16.74 17.06 -19.39
C LEU A 20 -18.13 16.58 -19.85
N ASP A 21 -18.39 16.57 -21.16
CA ASP A 21 -19.66 16.10 -21.74
C ASP A 21 -19.88 14.61 -21.46
N LEU A 22 -18.80 13.82 -21.34
CA LEU A 22 -18.83 12.42 -20.93
C LEU A 22 -18.96 12.22 -19.40
N GLY A 23 -19.08 13.30 -18.63
CA GLY A 23 -19.12 13.24 -17.16
C GLY A 23 -17.78 12.87 -16.52
N GLY A 24 -16.68 13.08 -17.24
CA GLY A 24 -15.32 12.79 -16.78
C GLY A 24 -14.63 14.01 -16.16
N PHE A 25 -13.40 13.77 -15.66
CA PHE A 25 -12.50 14.80 -15.15
C PHE A 25 -11.23 14.85 -16.00
N PRO A 26 -10.99 15.94 -16.79
CA PRO A 26 -9.82 16.04 -17.66
C PRO A 26 -8.58 16.45 -16.85
N VAL A 27 -7.47 15.75 -17.06
CA VAL A 27 -6.16 16.10 -16.50
C VAL A 27 -5.13 16.16 -17.61
N LYS A 28 -4.48 17.31 -17.78
CA LYS A 28 -3.37 17.43 -18.74
C LYS A 28 -2.16 16.68 -18.21
N ILE A 29 -1.69 15.69 -18.98
CA ILE A 29 -0.48 14.90 -18.69
C ILE A 29 0.42 14.94 -19.91
N SER A 30 1.57 15.58 -19.79
CA SER A 30 2.54 15.64 -20.89
C SER A 30 3.10 14.24 -21.22
N PRO A 31 3.58 14.02 -22.45
CA PRO A 31 4.11 12.72 -22.88
C PRO A 31 5.16 12.14 -21.94
N GLU A 32 6.04 12.98 -21.40
CA GLU A 32 7.14 12.58 -20.50
C GLU A 32 6.62 12.05 -19.17
N LEU A 33 5.44 12.49 -18.71
CA LEU A 33 4.83 12.09 -17.43
C LEU A 33 3.86 10.91 -17.57
N ARG A 34 3.51 10.50 -18.78
CA ARG A 34 2.61 9.34 -19.01
C ARG A 34 3.09 8.05 -18.33
N PRO A 35 4.40 7.72 -18.31
CA PRO A 35 4.87 6.53 -17.59
C PRO A 35 4.58 6.60 -16.08
N LEU A 36 4.72 7.78 -15.45
CA LEU A 36 4.40 7.97 -14.03
C LEU A 36 2.89 7.89 -13.77
N TYR A 37 2.08 8.46 -14.65
CA TYR A 37 0.63 8.33 -14.60
C TYR A 37 0.20 6.86 -14.67
N HIS A 38 0.73 6.10 -15.64
CA HIS A 38 0.44 4.68 -15.78
C HIS A 38 0.93 3.88 -14.57
N LEU A 39 2.14 4.19 -14.05
CA LEU A 39 2.68 3.56 -12.84
C LEU A 39 1.77 3.79 -11.63
N SER A 40 1.21 4.98 -11.46
CA SER A 40 0.28 5.26 -10.36
C SER A 40 -0.98 4.40 -10.44
N ALA A 41 -1.55 4.24 -11.63
CA ALA A 41 -2.69 3.37 -11.87
C ALA A 41 -2.34 1.88 -11.65
N PHE A 42 -1.15 1.45 -12.10
CA PHE A 42 -0.67 0.10 -11.83
C PHE A 42 -0.56 -0.18 -10.33
N LEU A 43 0.04 0.72 -9.55
CA LEU A 43 0.18 0.56 -8.09
C LEU A 43 -1.18 0.49 -7.39
N ALA A 44 -2.14 1.32 -7.82
CA ALA A 44 -3.48 1.37 -7.22
C ALA A 44 -4.36 0.17 -7.59
N CYS A 45 -4.16 -0.43 -8.76
CA CYS A 45 -4.99 -1.53 -9.27
C CYS A 45 -4.23 -2.86 -9.26
N GLY A 46 -3.28 -3.07 -10.16
CA GLY A 46 -2.49 -4.30 -10.26
C GLY A 46 -1.70 -4.59 -8.99
N GLY A 47 -1.11 -3.56 -8.39
CA GLY A 47 -0.42 -3.65 -7.11
C GLY A 47 -1.34 -4.12 -5.98
N LEU A 48 -2.54 -3.54 -5.87
CA LEU A 48 -3.55 -3.98 -4.90
C LEU A 48 -3.93 -5.45 -5.10
N VAL A 49 -4.21 -5.87 -6.34
CA VAL A 49 -4.54 -7.27 -6.65
C VAL A 49 -3.40 -8.20 -6.24
N THR A 50 -2.16 -7.84 -6.54
CA THR A 50 -0.97 -8.61 -6.17
C THR A 50 -0.83 -8.75 -4.65
N LEU A 51 -1.04 -7.67 -3.89
CA LEU A 51 -1.00 -7.69 -2.42
C LEU A 51 -2.11 -8.54 -1.82
N VAL A 52 -3.33 -8.43 -2.35
CA VAL A 52 -4.47 -9.25 -1.91
C VAL A 52 -4.24 -10.72 -2.19
N SER A 53 -3.72 -11.06 -3.38
CA SER A 53 -3.35 -12.44 -3.73
C SER A 53 -2.30 -13.00 -2.77
N LYS A 54 -1.24 -12.23 -2.49
CA LYS A 54 -0.22 -12.65 -1.53
C LYS A 54 -0.76 -12.80 -0.10
N ALA A 55 -1.59 -11.87 0.35
CA ALA A 55 -2.23 -11.97 1.66
C ALA A 55 -3.17 -13.18 1.77
N SER A 56 -3.90 -13.49 0.69
CA SER A 56 -4.77 -14.66 0.60
C SER A 56 -3.98 -15.97 0.67
N SER A 57 -2.86 -16.06 -0.06
CA SER A 57 -2.01 -17.27 -0.06
C SER A 57 -1.38 -17.59 1.31
N LEU A 58 -1.25 -16.62 2.22
CA LEU A 58 -0.78 -16.91 3.59
C LEU A 58 -1.75 -17.83 4.36
N TRP A 59 -3.02 -17.89 3.98
CA TRP A 59 -4.00 -18.77 4.60
C TRP A 59 -3.73 -20.24 4.32
N GLU A 60 -3.04 -20.56 3.21
CA GLU A 60 -2.60 -21.92 2.92
C GLU A 60 -1.59 -22.40 3.95
N SER A 61 -0.70 -21.55 4.42
CA SER A 61 0.23 -21.85 5.51
C SER A 61 -0.47 -22.09 6.86
N MET A 62 -1.73 -21.68 7.00
CA MET A 62 -2.57 -21.93 8.18
C MET A 62 -3.52 -23.13 7.97
N GLY A 63 -3.42 -23.84 6.85
CA GLY A 63 -4.25 -25.01 6.54
C GLY A 63 -5.59 -24.72 5.87
N TYR A 64 -5.81 -23.48 5.39
CA TYR A 64 -7.01 -23.08 4.65
C TYR A 64 -6.70 -22.97 3.17
N ASN A 65 -7.74 -22.97 2.32
CA ASN A 65 -7.57 -22.70 0.89
C ASN A 65 -7.54 -21.19 0.60
N ASP A 66 -7.00 -20.81 -0.56
CA ASP A 66 -6.89 -19.43 -1.01
C ASP A 66 -8.26 -18.70 -1.07
N SER A 67 -9.33 -19.40 -1.47
CA SER A 67 -10.67 -18.80 -1.54
C SER A 67 -11.20 -18.41 -0.15
N THR A 68 -10.90 -19.18 0.89
CA THR A 68 -11.22 -18.84 2.28
C THR A 68 -10.45 -17.60 2.72
N GLY A 69 -9.16 -17.52 2.39
CA GLY A 69 -8.33 -16.34 2.63
C GLY A 69 -8.92 -15.09 1.99
N LEU A 70 -9.22 -15.15 0.70
CA LEU A 70 -9.82 -14.03 -0.03
C LEU A 70 -11.15 -13.58 0.59
N GLN A 71 -12.07 -14.51 0.84
CA GLN A 71 -13.39 -14.20 1.43
C GLN A 71 -13.25 -13.52 2.80
N SER A 72 -12.30 -13.95 3.62
CA SER A 72 -12.05 -13.38 4.94
C SER A 72 -11.45 -11.97 4.87
N LEU A 73 -10.64 -11.68 3.87
CA LEU A 73 -9.97 -10.40 3.68
C LEU A 73 -10.84 -9.35 2.97
N LEU A 74 -11.77 -9.75 2.11
CA LEU A 74 -12.60 -8.82 1.33
C LEU A 74 -13.34 -7.76 2.16
N PRO A 75 -13.96 -8.07 3.32
CA PRO A 75 -14.60 -7.04 4.14
C PRO A 75 -13.60 -5.99 4.66
N LEU A 76 -12.39 -6.41 5.02
CA LEU A 76 -11.32 -5.51 5.49
C LEU A 76 -10.84 -4.60 4.37
N ILE A 77 -10.67 -5.15 3.17
CA ILE A 77 -10.25 -4.39 1.99
C ILE A 77 -11.29 -3.33 1.64
N LYS A 78 -12.57 -3.70 1.57
CA LYS A 78 -13.66 -2.76 1.31
C LYS A 78 -13.67 -1.63 2.34
N LYS A 79 -13.56 -1.97 3.63
CA LYS A 79 -13.51 -0.97 4.70
C LYS A 79 -12.30 -0.06 4.61
N THR A 80 -11.16 -0.57 4.17
CA THR A 80 -9.95 0.23 3.94
C THR A 80 -10.16 1.23 2.81
N ILE A 81 -10.79 0.83 1.70
CA ILE A 81 -11.11 1.72 0.58
C ILE A 81 -12.07 2.83 1.02
N GLU A 82 -13.14 2.48 1.74
CA GLU A 82 -14.08 3.45 2.31
C GLU A 82 -13.37 4.47 3.24
N ASN A 83 -12.43 4.01 4.05
CA ASN A 83 -11.67 4.89 4.92
C ASN A 83 -10.75 5.83 4.12
N ILE A 84 -10.10 5.33 3.05
CA ILE A 84 -9.27 6.15 2.16
C ILE A 84 -10.12 7.22 1.47
N GLU A 85 -11.32 6.87 1.01
CA GLU A 85 -12.25 7.82 0.41
C GLU A 85 -12.69 8.91 1.41
N ALA A 86 -12.98 8.53 2.65
CA ALA A 86 -13.48 9.44 3.67
C ALA A 86 -12.40 10.31 4.33
N LYS A 87 -11.16 9.80 4.49
CA LYS A 87 -10.09 10.41 5.33
C LYS A 87 -8.78 10.65 4.59
N GLY A 88 -8.70 10.25 3.32
CA GLY A 88 -7.44 10.23 2.57
C GLY A 88 -6.48 9.13 3.04
N THR A 89 -5.35 8.99 2.35
CA THR A 89 -4.37 7.92 2.64
C THR A 89 -3.73 8.07 4.02
N TYR A 90 -3.38 9.30 4.42
CA TYR A 90 -2.77 9.55 5.73
C TYR A 90 -3.70 9.22 6.89
N GLY A 91 -4.96 9.66 6.83
CA GLY A 91 -5.96 9.43 7.88
C GLY A 91 -6.46 7.98 7.96
N SER A 92 -6.09 7.15 6.99
CA SER A 92 -6.50 5.74 6.91
C SER A 92 -5.42 4.75 7.35
N MET A 93 -4.22 5.25 7.69
CA MET A 93 -3.15 4.38 8.19
C MET A 93 -3.55 3.71 9.51
N THR A 94 -3.40 2.39 9.56
CA THR A 94 -3.72 1.52 10.70
C THR A 94 -2.63 0.44 10.86
N GLY A 95 -2.79 -0.41 11.85
CA GLY A 95 -1.91 -1.57 12.04
C GLY A 95 -0.72 -1.29 12.95
N PRO A 96 0.18 -2.28 13.12
CA PRO A 96 1.24 -2.23 14.12
C PRO A 96 2.27 -1.13 13.83
N VAL A 97 2.58 -0.87 12.55
CA VAL A 97 3.51 0.22 12.18
C VAL A 97 2.99 1.57 12.63
N ASN A 98 1.71 1.87 12.39
CA ASN A 98 1.12 3.16 12.75
C ASN A 98 0.98 3.36 14.27
N ARG A 99 0.96 2.27 15.05
CA ARG A 99 0.95 2.31 16.51
C ARG A 99 2.34 2.19 17.15
N GLY A 100 3.40 2.04 16.36
CA GLY A 100 4.75 1.81 16.88
C GLY A 100 4.90 0.45 17.62
N ASP A 101 4.10 -0.55 17.27
CA ASP A 101 4.06 -1.86 17.93
C ASP A 101 5.20 -2.76 17.43
N ILE A 102 6.39 -2.53 18.00
CA ILE A 102 7.64 -3.25 17.67
C ILE A 102 7.48 -4.76 17.89
N GLY A 103 6.75 -5.17 18.96
CA GLY A 103 6.52 -6.57 19.28
C GLY A 103 5.79 -7.31 18.15
N THR A 104 4.65 -6.78 17.73
CA THR A 104 3.88 -7.37 16.62
C THR A 104 4.69 -7.40 15.31
N ILE A 105 5.49 -6.36 15.03
CA ILE A 105 6.35 -6.33 13.83
C ILE A 105 7.41 -7.45 13.90
N ALA A 106 8.02 -7.68 15.06
CA ALA A 106 8.98 -8.77 15.26
C ALA A 106 8.32 -10.15 15.08
N GLU A 107 7.11 -10.34 15.59
CA GLU A 107 6.32 -11.56 15.39
C GLU A 107 6.01 -11.80 13.91
N HIS A 108 5.60 -10.77 13.16
CA HIS A 108 5.41 -10.88 11.72
C HIS A 108 6.68 -11.35 11.00
N ILE A 109 7.83 -10.73 11.30
CA ILE A 109 9.12 -11.13 10.69
C ILE A 109 9.45 -12.58 11.02
N SER A 110 9.24 -13.01 12.27
CA SER A 110 9.47 -14.40 12.69
C SER A 110 8.55 -15.38 11.96
N ALA A 111 7.27 -15.06 11.85
CA ALA A 111 6.28 -15.89 11.14
C ALA A 111 6.60 -16.00 9.65
N ILE A 112 6.95 -14.88 9.00
CA ILE A 112 7.35 -14.85 7.58
C ILE A 112 8.55 -15.78 7.35
N ARG A 113 9.59 -15.69 8.18
CA ARG A 113 10.78 -16.56 8.07
C ARG A 113 10.47 -18.05 8.15
N LYS A 114 9.51 -18.41 9.00
CA LYS A 114 9.15 -19.81 9.26
C LYS A 114 8.17 -20.37 8.23
N GLN A 115 7.18 -19.57 7.82
CA GLN A 115 6.01 -20.06 7.11
C GLN A 115 5.92 -19.59 5.65
N SER A 116 6.48 -18.43 5.30
CA SER A 116 6.36 -17.85 3.95
C SER A 116 7.54 -16.93 3.64
N PRO A 117 8.78 -17.45 3.52
CA PRO A 117 9.99 -16.63 3.36
C PRO A 117 9.96 -15.70 2.14
N ASP A 118 9.26 -16.08 1.08
CA ASP A 118 9.05 -15.31 -0.15
C ASP A 118 8.21 -14.04 0.06
N THR A 119 7.52 -13.91 1.20
CA THR A 119 6.79 -12.68 1.58
C THR A 119 7.72 -11.58 2.11
N MET A 120 8.97 -11.91 2.46
CA MET A 120 9.84 -10.99 3.20
C MET A 120 10.10 -9.68 2.46
N ASP A 121 10.39 -9.73 1.17
CA ASP A 121 10.73 -8.52 0.39
C ASP A 121 9.54 -7.58 0.25
N ILE A 122 8.34 -8.14 0.01
CA ILE A 122 7.09 -7.36 -0.04
C ILE A 122 6.83 -6.74 1.34
N TYR A 123 6.93 -7.53 2.41
CA TYR A 123 6.69 -7.05 3.77
C TYR A 123 7.63 -5.91 4.15
N LYS A 124 8.94 -6.05 3.88
CA LYS A 124 9.94 -5.01 4.12
C LYS A 124 9.63 -3.73 3.36
N SER A 125 9.34 -3.84 2.06
CA SER A 125 9.08 -2.67 1.21
C SER A 125 7.85 -1.90 1.68
N ILE A 126 6.74 -2.60 1.97
CA ILE A 126 5.51 -1.99 2.45
C ILE A 126 5.71 -1.38 3.83
N SER A 127 6.33 -2.13 4.76
CA SER A 127 6.51 -1.65 6.14
C SER A 127 7.41 -0.42 6.22
N LYS A 128 8.46 -0.32 5.41
CA LYS A 128 9.29 0.89 5.30
C LYS A 128 8.48 2.10 4.82
N TYR A 129 7.69 1.91 3.77
CA TYR A 129 6.85 2.98 3.26
C TYR A 129 5.76 3.38 4.26
N ALA A 130 5.13 2.41 4.92
CA ALA A 130 4.17 2.63 5.99
C ALA A 130 4.78 3.40 7.17
N THR A 131 6.03 3.07 7.57
CA THR A 131 6.77 3.79 8.62
C THR A 131 6.96 5.26 8.24
N LYS A 132 7.38 5.53 7.00
CA LYS A 132 7.51 6.90 6.48
C LYS A 132 6.17 7.65 6.53
N LEU A 133 5.08 7.05 6.06
CA LEU A 133 3.75 7.65 6.10
C LEU A 133 3.29 7.93 7.53
N SER A 134 3.46 6.97 8.45
CA SER A 134 3.05 7.11 9.85
C SER A 134 3.84 8.20 10.57
N SER A 135 5.14 8.32 10.31
CA SER A 135 5.97 9.40 10.86
C SER A 135 5.56 10.77 10.33
N GLN A 136 5.30 10.89 9.03
CA GLN A 136 4.83 12.15 8.42
C GLN A 136 3.47 12.61 8.94
N ASN A 137 2.62 11.68 9.33
CA ASN A 137 1.28 11.94 9.87
C ASN A 137 1.25 12.13 11.41
N GLY A 138 2.41 12.06 12.08
CA GLY A 138 2.50 12.16 13.54
C GLY A 138 1.98 10.94 14.29
N GLY A 139 1.77 9.80 13.61
CA GLY A 139 1.34 8.54 14.24
C GLY A 139 2.44 7.91 15.09
N ILE A 140 3.71 8.09 14.70
CA ILE A 140 4.88 7.63 15.43
C ILE A 140 5.97 8.70 15.46
N ASP A 141 6.76 8.73 16.53
CA ASP A 141 7.90 9.62 16.65
C ASP A 141 9.12 9.12 15.86
N TYR A 142 10.17 9.97 15.79
CA TYR A 142 11.40 9.66 15.06
C TYR A 142 12.11 8.42 15.62
N ASN A 143 12.21 8.28 16.94
CA ASN A 143 12.92 7.17 17.58
C ASN A 143 12.22 5.83 17.28
N THR A 144 10.89 5.79 17.43
CA THR A 144 10.07 4.63 17.08
C THR A 144 10.20 4.29 15.59
N SER A 145 10.22 5.29 14.71
CA SER A 145 10.43 5.11 13.27
C SER A 145 11.77 4.44 12.98
N GLN A 146 12.87 4.87 13.64
CA GLN A 146 14.19 4.25 13.46
C GLN A 146 14.21 2.81 13.99
N GLN A 147 13.64 2.54 15.15
CA GLN A 147 13.55 1.19 15.69
C GLN A 147 12.80 0.23 14.73
N ILE A 148 11.70 0.67 14.14
CA ILE A 148 10.96 -0.12 13.15
C ILE A 148 11.83 -0.41 11.93
N ILE A 149 12.49 0.61 11.37
CA ILE A 149 13.37 0.44 10.21
C ILE A 149 14.52 -0.52 10.50
N ASP A 150 15.18 -0.37 11.64
CA ASP A 150 16.29 -1.25 12.06
C ASP A 150 15.82 -2.69 12.22
N LEU A 151 14.65 -2.91 12.80
CA LEU A 151 14.06 -4.24 12.95
C LEU A 151 13.73 -4.88 11.59
N ILE A 152 13.16 -4.11 10.66
CA ILE A 152 12.81 -4.57 9.31
C ILE A 152 14.07 -4.93 8.50
N GLU A 153 15.14 -4.10 8.60
CA GLU A 153 16.37 -4.31 7.82
C GLU A 153 17.21 -5.46 8.36
N ASN A 154 17.46 -5.43 9.66
CA ASN A 154 18.47 -6.29 10.28
C ASN A 154 17.87 -7.58 10.87
N GLY A 155 16.52 -7.64 11.02
CA GLY A 155 15.84 -8.74 11.70
C GLY A 155 16.36 -8.90 13.14
N SER A 156 15.48 -9.17 14.06
CA SER A 156 15.69 -9.22 15.51
C SER A 156 17.12 -9.59 16.00
N LYS A 157 18.03 -8.65 15.98
CA LYS A 157 19.18 -8.63 16.88
C LYS A 157 18.83 -7.96 18.22
N ILE A 158 17.55 -7.68 18.47
CA ILE A 158 17.06 -6.92 19.65
C ILE A 158 16.38 -7.84 20.67
N THR A 159 16.61 -9.13 20.67
CA THR A 159 16.36 -9.94 21.85
C THR A 159 17.70 -10.40 22.37
N GLY A 160 18.15 -9.74 23.45
CA GLY A 160 19.31 -10.17 24.20
C GLY A 160 19.14 -11.64 24.63
N GLU A 161 19.96 -12.49 24.07
CA GLU A 161 20.42 -13.69 24.72
C GLU A 161 21.57 -13.24 25.65
N SER A 162 21.29 -13.15 26.93
CA SER A 162 22.23 -13.25 28.03
C SER A 162 22.02 -14.59 28.70
#